data_978d818b0986c6058de04e4c375dda57
#
_entry.id   978d818b0986c6058de04e4c375dda57
#
_cell.length_a   1.000
_cell.length_b   1.000
_cell.length_c   1.000
_cell.angle_alpha   90.00
_cell.angle_beta   90.00
_cell.angle_gamma   90.00
#
_symmetry.space_group_name_H-M   'P 1'
#
loop_
_entity.id
_entity.type
_entity.pdbx_description
1 polymer ?
#
loop_
_entity_poly.entity_id
_entity_poly.type
_entity_poly.pdbx_seq_one_letter_code
_entity_poly.pdbx_strand_id
1 'polypeptide(L)'
;MDKFKDFEDFTEEKKEEFYKAIGKNVARIRKKHKLSQLKLSQLMGHKSTSLLSGAEIYYNKQHFSLEHLAIIAYVLDEDINEFFI
;
A
#
# COMPACT_ATOMS: atom_id res chain seq x y z
N MET A 1 30.88 14.15 -13.61
CA MET A 1 30.57 13.45 -12.50
C MET A 1 29.13 13.51 -12.11
N ASP A 2 28.54 12.38 -12.08
CA ASP A 2 27.12 12.30 -11.88
C ASP A 2 26.74 12.33 -10.41
N LYS A 3 25.70 13.07 -10.10
CA LYS A 3 25.09 13.07 -8.77
C LYS A 3 24.04 12.00 -8.66
N PHE A 4 23.71 11.34 -9.75
CA PHE A 4 22.62 10.38 -9.79
C PHE A 4 23.12 8.96 -9.61
N LYS A 5 22.28 8.12 -9.06
CA LYS A 5 22.59 6.71 -8.93
C LYS A 5 22.18 5.97 -10.19
N ASP A 6 22.74 4.79 -10.37
CA ASP A 6 22.38 3.92 -11.49
C ASP A 6 21.06 3.20 -11.15
N PHE A 7 20.12 3.16 -12.10
CA PHE A 7 18.86 2.49 -11.84
C PHE A 7 19.02 0.99 -11.60
N GLU A 8 20.12 0.41 -12.11
CA GLU A 8 20.39 -1.01 -11.89
C GLU A 8 20.64 -1.34 -10.42
N ASP A 9 21.02 -0.33 -9.63
CA ASP A 9 21.19 -0.50 -8.19
C ASP A 9 19.88 -0.52 -7.44
N PHE A 10 18.77 -0.22 -8.12
CA PHE A 10 17.44 -0.37 -7.55
C PHE A 10 16.98 -1.81 -7.73
N THR A 11 17.43 -2.67 -6.83
CA THR A 11 17.26 -4.11 -6.91
C THR A 11 15.82 -4.55 -6.61
N GLU A 12 15.54 -5.84 -6.87
CA GLU A 12 14.26 -6.42 -6.50
C GLU A 12 14.02 -6.30 -4.99
N GLU A 13 15.09 -6.42 -4.18
CA GLU A 13 14.96 -6.25 -2.73
C GLU A 13 14.49 -4.85 -2.37
N LYS A 14 15.04 -3.83 -3.01
CA LYS A 14 14.63 -2.44 -2.75
C LYS A 14 13.19 -2.21 -3.17
N LYS A 15 12.79 -2.79 -4.29
CA LYS A 15 11.40 -2.71 -4.75
C LYS A 15 10.46 -3.38 -3.75
N GLU A 16 10.84 -4.55 -3.26
CA GLU A 16 10.06 -5.28 -2.28
C GLU A 16 9.90 -4.47 -0.99
N GLU A 17 11.01 -3.89 -0.50
CA GLU A 17 10.99 -3.04 0.70
C GLU A 17 10.05 -1.87 0.52
N PHE A 18 10.07 -1.25 -0.66
CA PHE A 18 9.22 -0.11 -0.97
C PHE A 18 7.74 -0.49 -0.87
N TYR A 19 7.34 -1.57 -1.56
CA TYR A 19 5.94 -1.99 -1.54
C TYR A 19 5.50 -2.53 -0.19
N LYS A 20 6.40 -3.20 0.54
CA LYS A 20 6.08 -3.68 1.89
C LYS A 20 5.84 -2.51 2.85
N ALA A 21 6.63 -1.44 2.72
CA ALA A 21 6.45 -0.26 3.56
C ALA A 21 5.09 0.37 3.31
N ILE A 22 4.67 0.47 2.05
CA ILE A 22 3.35 1.00 1.71
C ILE A 22 2.26 0.10 2.28
N GLY A 23 2.40 -1.22 2.11
CA GLY A 23 1.41 -2.16 2.65
C GLY A 23 1.27 -2.06 4.15
N LYS A 24 2.40 -1.92 4.87
CA LYS A 24 2.39 -1.72 6.32
C LYS A 24 1.65 -0.44 6.70
N ASN A 25 1.89 0.63 5.96
CA ASN A 25 1.23 1.89 6.25
C ASN A 25 -0.28 1.82 6.01
N VAL A 26 -0.70 1.12 4.95
CA VAL A 26 -2.14 0.90 4.72
C VAL A 26 -2.74 0.14 5.89
N ALA A 27 -2.08 -0.94 6.33
CA ALA A 27 -2.58 -1.72 7.46
C ALA A 27 -2.63 -0.88 8.74
N ARG A 28 -1.62 -0.04 8.96
CA ARG A 28 -1.57 0.85 10.12
C ARG A 28 -2.75 1.81 10.12
N ILE A 29 -3.00 2.46 8.99
CA ILE A 29 -4.10 3.42 8.87
C ILE A 29 -5.45 2.70 9.00
N ARG A 30 -5.58 1.53 8.38
CA ARG A 30 -6.80 0.74 8.49
C ARG A 30 -7.11 0.43 9.96
N LYS A 31 -6.09 -0.03 10.70
CA LYS A 31 -6.25 -0.38 12.12
C LYS A 31 -6.52 0.84 12.98
N LYS A 32 -5.95 1.98 12.63
CA LYS A 32 -6.24 3.26 13.29
C LYS A 32 -7.73 3.56 13.26
N HIS A 33 -8.39 3.24 12.14
CA HIS A 33 -9.82 3.42 11.98
C HIS A 33 -10.63 2.22 12.49
N LYS A 34 -9.96 1.24 13.10
CA LYS A 34 -10.61 0.04 13.66
C LYS A 34 -11.37 -0.76 12.62
N LEU A 35 -10.86 -0.80 11.39
CA LEU A 35 -11.50 -1.50 10.29
C LEU A 35 -10.85 -2.85 10.05
N SER A 36 -11.69 -3.86 9.77
CA SER A 36 -11.21 -5.14 9.25
C SER A 36 -10.81 -4.98 7.79
N GLN A 37 -10.06 -5.93 7.27
CA GLN A 37 -9.76 -5.96 5.84
C GLN A 37 -11.03 -6.02 5.01
N LEU A 38 -12.01 -6.82 5.46
CA LEU A 38 -13.28 -6.94 4.74
C LEU A 38 -14.00 -5.60 4.69
N LYS A 39 -14.07 -4.90 5.81
CA LYS A 39 -14.79 -3.62 5.85
C LYS A 39 -14.12 -2.59 4.95
N LEU A 40 -12.78 -2.47 5.00
CA LEU A 40 -12.09 -1.54 4.12
C LEU A 40 -12.29 -1.93 2.65
N SER A 41 -12.22 -3.23 2.34
CA SER A 41 -12.47 -3.70 0.98
C SER A 41 -13.85 -3.27 0.49
N GLN A 42 -14.87 -3.40 1.34
CA GLN A 42 -16.23 -2.98 1.00
C GLN A 42 -16.30 -1.47 0.75
N LEU A 43 -15.62 -0.68 1.58
CA LEU A 43 -15.57 0.77 1.39
C LEU A 43 -14.89 1.16 0.09
N MET A 44 -13.98 0.33 -0.40
CA MET A 44 -13.32 0.53 -1.68
C MET A 44 -14.14 0.03 -2.87
N GLY A 45 -15.31 -0.55 -2.62
CA GLY A 45 -16.15 -1.11 -3.67
C GLY A 45 -15.78 -2.53 -4.08
N HIS A 46 -14.99 -3.22 -3.28
CA HIS A 46 -14.57 -4.60 -3.55
C HIS A 46 -15.47 -5.58 -2.79
N LYS A 47 -15.62 -6.79 -3.35
CA LYS A 47 -16.46 -7.82 -2.74
C LYS A 47 -15.68 -8.78 -1.85
N SER A 48 -14.38 -8.78 -1.92
CA SER A 48 -13.55 -9.70 -1.13
C SER A 48 -12.34 -8.98 -0.56
N THR A 49 -11.64 -9.67 0.34
CA THR A 49 -10.42 -9.14 0.97
C THR A 49 -9.17 -9.41 0.15
N SER A 50 -9.28 -10.02 -1.04
CA SER A 50 -8.13 -10.50 -1.79
C SER A 50 -7.05 -9.45 -2.01
N LEU A 51 -7.44 -8.24 -2.38
CA LEU A 51 -6.46 -7.16 -2.57
C LEU A 51 -5.73 -6.83 -1.28
N LEU A 52 -6.49 -6.54 -0.21
CA LEU A 52 -5.88 -6.11 1.06
C LEU A 52 -5.06 -7.22 1.70
N SER A 53 -5.56 -8.45 1.70
CA SER A 53 -4.86 -9.56 2.33
C SER A 53 -3.52 -9.84 1.67
N GLY A 54 -3.41 -9.61 0.37
CA GLY A 54 -2.16 -9.80 -0.34
C GLY A 54 -1.27 -8.57 -0.32
N ALA A 55 -1.84 -7.41 -0.66
CA ALA A 55 -1.04 -6.20 -0.84
C ALA A 55 -0.49 -5.63 0.46
N GLU A 56 -1.16 -5.83 1.59
CA GLU A 56 -0.64 -5.34 2.88
C GLU A 56 0.68 -6.00 3.26
N ILE A 57 0.94 -7.22 2.79
CA ILE A 57 2.15 -7.96 3.12
C ILE A 57 3.00 -8.33 1.90
N TYR A 58 2.67 -7.80 0.74
CA TYR A 58 3.38 -8.08 -0.51
C TYR A 58 3.39 -9.57 -0.87
N TYR A 59 2.30 -10.26 -0.56
CA TYR A 59 2.18 -11.68 -0.85
C TYR A 59 2.16 -11.91 -2.36
N ASN A 60 3.02 -12.79 -2.86
CA ASN A 60 3.14 -13.06 -4.30
C ASN A 60 3.34 -11.78 -5.12
N LYS A 61 4.09 -10.82 -4.56
CA LYS A 61 4.39 -9.54 -5.20
C LYS A 61 3.15 -8.67 -5.40
N GLN A 62 2.04 -8.98 -4.74
CA GLN A 62 0.86 -8.14 -4.79
C GLN A 62 1.13 -6.83 -4.04
N HIS A 63 0.69 -5.73 -4.62
CA HIS A 63 0.92 -4.41 -4.03
C HIS A 63 -0.21 -3.48 -4.43
N PHE A 64 -0.29 -2.34 -3.73
CA PHE A 64 -1.30 -1.34 -4.03
C PHE A 64 -0.87 -0.50 -5.22
N SER A 65 -1.81 -0.24 -6.15
CA SER A 65 -1.60 0.76 -7.19
C SER A 65 -1.80 2.14 -6.59
N LEU A 66 -1.39 3.18 -7.31
CA LEU A 66 -1.67 4.55 -6.89
C LEU A 66 -3.17 4.79 -6.77
N GLU A 67 -3.96 4.23 -7.69
CA GLU A 67 -5.41 4.37 -7.63
C GLU A 67 -5.97 3.74 -6.36
N HIS A 68 -5.48 2.55 -5.98
CA HIS A 68 -5.91 1.93 -4.73
C HIS A 68 -5.64 2.85 -3.54
N LEU A 69 -4.44 3.45 -3.50
CA LEU A 69 -4.07 4.35 -2.40
C LEU A 69 -4.94 5.61 -2.39
N ALA A 70 -5.24 6.14 -3.57
CA ALA A 70 -6.11 7.31 -3.69
C ALA A 70 -7.51 7.00 -3.16
N ILE A 71 -8.06 5.84 -3.49
CA ILE A 71 -9.38 5.43 -3.01
C ILE A 71 -9.37 5.26 -1.49
N ILE A 72 -8.35 4.59 -0.95
CA ILE A 72 -8.25 4.38 0.50
C ILE A 72 -8.16 5.72 1.24
N ALA A 73 -7.30 6.61 0.74
CA ALA A 73 -7.15 7.94 1.35
C ALA A 73 -8.48 8.69 1.33
N TYR A 74 -9.21 8.60 0.22
CA TYR A 74 -10.48 9.29 0.08
C TYR A 74 -11.54 8.74 1.03
N VAL A 75 -11.73 7.41 1.04
CA VAL A 75 -12.81 6.83 1.84
C VAL A 75 -12.53 6.92 3.34
N LEU A 76 -11.26 6.99 3.74
CA LEU A 76 -10.90 7.12 5.15
C LEU A 76 -10.62 8.56 5.56
N ASP A 77 -10.72 9.51 4.62
CA ASP A 77 -10.40 10.92 4.85
C ASP A 77 -8.99 11.08 5.44
N GLU A 78 -8.03 10.42 4.81
CA GLU A 78 -6.63 10.48 5.20
C GLU A 78 -5.80 11.14 4.10
N ASP A 79 -4.67 11.72 4.49
CA ASP A 79 -3.72 12.25 3.54
C ASP A 79 -2.98 11.07 2.88
N ILE A 80 -2.94 11.04 1.54
CA ILE A 80 -2.29 9.96 0.83
C ILE A 80 -0.81 9.84 1.20
N ASN A 81 -0.18 10.93 1.64
CA ASN A 81 1.22 10.92 2.06
C ASN A 81 1.46 9.99 3.25
N GLU A 82 0.41 9.69 4.03
CA GLU A 82 0.53 8.77 5.15
C GLU A 82 0.95 7.37 4.74
N PHE A 83 0.75 7.01 3.47
CA PHE A 83 1.14 5.70 2.99
C PHE A 83 2.62 5.62 2.60
N PHE A 84 3.31 6.76 2.58
CA PHE A 84 4.69 6.84 2.10
C PHE A 84 5.69 7.25 3.21
N ILE A 85 5.29 7.21 4.44
CA ILE A 85 6.19 7.59 5.55
C ILE A 85 6.98 6.39 6.08
#